data_28e9bec9157f57586f2e0e55c6db4b40
#
_entry.id   28e9bec9157f57586f2e0e55c6db4b40
#
_cell.length_a   1.000
_cell.length_b   1.000
_cell.length_c   1.000
_cell.angle_alpha   90.00
_cell.angle_beta   90.00
_cell.angle_gamma   90.00
#
_symmetry.space_group_name_H-M   'P 1'
#
loop_
_entity.id
_entity.type
_entity.pdbx_description
1 polymer ?
#
loop_
_entity_poly.entity_id
_entity_poly.type
_entity_poly.pdbx_seq_one_letter_code
_entity_poly.pdbx_strand_id
1 'polypeptide(L)'
;KLKARNYQIVHYESPDKRGIDVGLLYNPKYFKVLSSSAYEVNNPEDSTWRTRNQLLVTGELNGERIHVMVAHWPSRRGGQKKSGPKRALAADVGRSVIDSIIKAEPMAKIFYLGDLNDDPIDDSVRENLKSVGKVEKLEEDKLFNPMESFYKKGIGTLGYRDAWNLFDQIIV
;
A
#
# COMPACT_ATOMS: atom_id res chain seq x y z
N LYS A 1 -2.64 21.91 -15.19
CA LYS A 1 -2.04 20.96 -16.16
C LYS A 1 -2.77 19.61 -16.17
N LEU A 2 -3.14 19.02 -15.03
CA LEU A 2 -3.82 17.69 -14.95
C LEU A 2 -5.25 17.75 -15.51
N LYS A 3 -6.03 18.80 -15.24
CA LYS A 3 -7.37 18.99 -15.83
C LYS A 3 -7.34 19.01 -17.35
N ALA A 4 -6.33 19.63 -17.95
CA ALA A 4 -6.14 19.65 -19.41
C ALA A 4 -5.83 18.28 -20.02
N ARG A 5 -5.40 17.29 -19.20
CA ARG A 5 -5.14 15.90 -19.60
C ARG A 5 -6.25 14.94 -19.19
N ASN A 6 -7.39 15.46 -18.70
CA ASN A 6 -8.56 14.70 -18.28
C ASN A 6 -8.28 13.68 -17.14
N TYR A 7 -7.32 13.96 -16.25
CA TYR A 7 -7.11 13.14 -15.06
C TYR A 7 -8.20 13.38 -14.02
N GLN A 8 -8.59 12.30 -13.34
CA GLN A 8 -9.54 12.29 -12.23
C GLN A 8 -8.88 11.73 -10.97
N ILE A 9 -9.49 11.95 -9.82
CA ILE A 9 -8.98 11.51 -8.52
C ILE A 9 -10.07 10.73 -7.78
N VAL A 10 -9.70 9.58 -7.21
CA VAL A 10 -10.46 8.92 -6.13
C VAL A 10 -9.78 9.26 -4.82
N HIS A 11 -10.52 9.83 -3.89
CA HIS A 11 -10.02 10.32 -2.62
C HIS A 11 -11.10 10.25 -1.54
N TYR A 12 -10.69 9.97 -0.31
CA TYR A 12 -11.50 10.02 0.90
C TYR A 12 -10.70 10.71 2.00
N GLU A 13 -11.39 11.53 2.81
CA GLU A 13 -10.81 12.13 4.01
C GLU A 13 -10.41 11.04 5.02
N SER A 14 -9.25 11.20 5.62
CA SER A 14 -8.71 10.33 6.66
C SER A 14 -8.77 11.02 8.03
N PRO A 15 -8.80 10.26 9.12
CA PRO A 15 -8.77 10.84 10.47
C PRO A 15 -7.38 11.30 10.91
N ASP A 16 -6.39 11.38 10.01
CA ASP A 16 -5.04 11.87 10.33
C ASP A 16 -5.10 13.33 10.79
N LYS A 17 -4.56 13.60 11.99
CA LYS A 17 -4.63 14.94 12.63
C LYS A 17 -3.91 16.05 11.85
N ARG A 18 -3.10 15.71 10.85
CA ARG A 18 -2.37 16.65 9.99
C ARG A 18 -3.10 16.93 8.68
N GLY A 19 -4.27 16.28 8.45
CA GLY A 19 -5.01 16.37 7.19
C GLY A 19 -4.27 15.73 6.01
N ILE A 20 -3.53 14.66 6.27
CA ILE A 20 -2.82 13.91 5.22
C ILE A 20 -3.66 12.71 4.81
N ASP A 21 -3.91 12.57 3.52
CA ASP A 21 -4.70 11.52 2.93
C ASP A 21 -3.90 10.76 1.86
N VAL A 22 -4.51 9.70 1.35
CA VAL A 22 -4.07 9.00 0.14
C VAL A 22 -5.11 9.19 -0.96
N GLY A 23 -4.69 9.11 -2.22
CA GLY A 23 -5.58 9.22 -3.36
C GLY A 23 -5.04 8.50 -4.58
N LEU A 24 -5.92 8.07 -5.47
CA LEU A 24 -5.57 7.52 -6.76
C LEU A 24 -5.86 8.53 -7.86
N LEU A 25 -4.80 8.99 -8.53
CA LEU A 25 -4.90 9.81 -9.73
C LEU A 25 -4.93 8.87 -10.95
N TYR A 26 -5.96 8.98 -11.77
CA TYR A 26 -6.13 8.12 -12.93
C TYR A 26 -6.62 8.87 -14.17
N ASN A 27 -6.36 8.29 -15.34
CA ASN A 27 -6.91 8.79 -16.60
C ASN A 27 -8.09 7.90 -17.01
N PRO A 28 -9.33 8.43 -17.07
CA PRO A 28 -10.54 7.65 -17.38
C PRO A 28 -10.57 7.09 -18.82
N LYS A 29 -9.67 7.53 -19.69
CA LYS A 29 -9.49 6.94 -21.02
C LYS A 29 -8.94 5.51 -20.93
N TYR A 30 -8.13 5.21 -19.90
CA TYR A 30 -7.44 3.94 -19.77
C TYR A 30 -7.94 3.10 -18.60
N PHE A 31 -8.39 3.76 -17.54
CA PHE A 31 -8.85 3.11 -16.32
C PHE A 31 -10.27 3.57 -15.97
N LYS A 32 -11.22 2.64 -15.96
CA LYS A 32 -12.60 2.88 -15.59
C LYS A 32 -12.84 2.43 -14.16
N VAL A 33 -13.05 3.35 -13.24
CA VAL A 33 -13.38 3.04 -11.84
C VAL A 33 -14.76 2.39 -11.77
N LEU A 34 -14.87 1.24 -11.10
CA LEU A 34 -16.10 0.49 -10.83
C LEU A 34 -16.59 0.72 -9.40
N SER A 35 -15.67 0.69 -8.43
CA SER A 35 -15.96 0.95 -7.02
C SER A 35 -14.74 1.45 -6.29
N SER A 36 -14.95 2.08 -5.13
CA SER A 36 -13.87 2.46 -4.22
C SER A 36 -14.33 2.43 -2.77
N SER A 37 -13.39 2.22 -1.85
CA SER A 37 -13.62 2.21 -0.41
C SER A 37 -12.36 2.65 0.34
N ALA A 38 -12.55 3.27 1.50
CA ALA A 38 -11.48 3.61 2.41
C ALA A 38 -11.54 2.72 3.67
N TYR A 39 -10.38 2.24 4.11
CA TYR A 39 -10.24 1.36 5.26
C TYR A 39 -9.44 2.04 6.35
N GLU A 40 -10.03 2.19 7.53
CA GLU A 40 -9.38 2.78 8.68
C GLU A 40 -8.34 1.83 9.28
N VAL A 41 -7.22 2.42 9.73
CA VAL A 41 -6.21 1.70 10.52
C VAL A 41 -6.38 2.12 11.98
N ASN A 42 -6.95 1.24 12.77
CA ASN A 42 -7.22 1.48 14.19
C ASN A 42 -6.20 0.76 15.07
N ASN A 43 -5.81 1.39 16.18
CA ASN A 43 -4.98 0.76 17.19
C ASN A 43 -5.87 0.30 18.38
N PRO A 44 -6.01 -1.02 18.62
CA PRO A 44 -6.81 -1.52 19.74
C PRO A 44 -6.33 -1.04 21.12
N GLU A 45 -5.03 -0.77 21.27
CA GLU A 45 -4.42 -0.33 22.53
C GLU A 45 -4.51 1.19 22.76
N ASP A 46 -4.83 1.97 21.72
CA ASP A 46 -4.94 3.43 21.79
C ASP A 46 -6.05 3.94 20.88
N SER A 47 -7.25 4.04 21.44
CA SER A 47 -8.44 4.51 20.72
C SER A 47 -8.37 5.99 20.29
N THR A 48 -7.36 6.74 20.74
CA THR A 48 -7.14 8.14 20.34
C THR A 48 -6.16 8.31 19.20
N TRP A 49 -5.40 7.24 18.90
CA TRP A 49 -4.45 7.24 17.79
C TRP A 49 -5.18 7.26 16.45
N ARG A 50 -4.70 8.08 15.54
CA ARG A 50 -5.27 8.24 14.20
C ARG A 50 -4.14 8.29 13.17
N THR A 51 -4.43 7.75 11.98
CA THR A 51 -3.53 7.76 10.83
C THR A 51 -4.34 7.81 9.53
N ARG A 52 -3.66 7.76 8.39
CA ARG A 52 -4.30 7.71 7.08
C ARG A 52 -5.05 6.42 6.87
N ASN A 53 -6.19 6.53 6.22
CA ASN A 53 -6.92 5.39 5.70
C ASN A 53 -6.13 4.74 4.55
N GLN A 54 -6.41 3.48 4.26
CA GLN A 54 -5.96 2.83 3.02
C GLN A 54 -7.10 2.87 2.00
N LEU A 55 -6.78 3.22 0.78
CA LEU A 55 -7.75 3.38 -0.30
C LEU A 55 -7.73 2.14 -1.20
N LEU A 56 -8.88 1.48 -1.37
CA LEU A 56 -9.08 0.48 -2.41
C LEU A 56 -9.86 1.10 -3.57
N VAL A 57 -9.37 0.92 -4.78
CA VAL A 57 -10.08 1.26 -6.01
C VAL A 57 -10.12 0.02 -6.90
N THR A 58 -11.30 -0.45 -7.21
CA THR A 58 -11.52 -1.51 -8.19
C THR A 58 -11.94 -0.89 -9.51
N GLY A 59 -11.33 -1.32 -10.60
CA GLY A 59 -11.62 -0.77 -11.91
C GLY A 59 -11.22 -1.70 -13.05
N GLU A 60 -11.46 -1.23 -14.27
CA GLU A 60 -11.08 -1.92 -15.51
C GLU A 60 -9.94 -1.16 -16.20
N LEU A 61 -8.86 -1.85 -16.50
CA LEU A 61 -7.74 -1.38 -17.32
C LEU A 61 -7.65 -2.25 -18.58
N ASN A 62 -7.95 -1.67 -19.74
CA ASN A 62 -7.98 -2.39 -21.02
C ASN A 62 -8.87 -3.67 -21.01
N GLY A 63 -10.01 -3.62 -20.32
CA GLY A 63 -10.93 -4.75 -20.20
C GLY A 63 -10.61 -5.74 -19.08
N GLU A 64 -9.49 -5.58 -18.40
CA GLU A 64 -9.09 -6.41 -17.28
C GLU A 64 -9.48 -5.74 -15.95
N ARG A 65 -10.15 -6.51 -15.07
CA ARG A 65 -10.41 -6.03 -13.70
C ARG A 65 -9.14 -6.03 -12.89
N ILE A 66 -8.87 -4.91 -12.24
CA ILE A 66 -7.77 -4.75 -11.30
C ILE A 66 -8.22 -4.09 -10.01
N HIS A 67 -7.53 -4.40 -8.93
CA HIS A 67 -7.72 -3.82 -7.60
C HIS A 67 -6.46 -3.06 -7.23
N VAL A 68 -6.59 -1.77 -6.97
CA VAL A 68 -5.46 -0.90 -6.60
C VAL A 68 -5.66 -0.45 -5.17
N MET A 69 -4.79 -0.91 -4.27
CA MET A 69 -4.72 -0.40 -2.90
C MET A 69 -3.62 0.65 -2.80
N VAL A 70 -3.98 1.83 -2.30
CA VAL A 70 -3.05 2.92 -2.03
C VAL A 70 -2.92 3.09 -0.53
N ALA A 71 -1.69 3.05 -0.03
CA ALA A 71 -1.38 3.15 1.39
C ALA A 71 -0.28 4.18 1.68
N HIS A 72 -0.36 4.81 2.85
CA HIS A 72 0.74 5.58 3.43
C HIS A 72 0.82 5.23 4.91
N TRP A 73 1.68 4.28 5.24
CA TRP A 73 1.80 3.74 6.59
C TRP A 73 2.38 4.74 7.60
N PRO A 74 2.23 4.48 8.91
CA PRO A 74 2.81 5.31 9.95
C PRO A 74 4.33 5.42 9.83
N SER A 75 4.84 6.66 9.93
CA SER A 75 6.28 6.92 9.79
C SER A 75 7.12 6.31 10.92
N ARG A 76 8.42 6.18 10.70
CA ARG A 76 9.41 5.73 11.71
C ARG A 76 9.68 6.75 12.82
N ARG A 77 8.76 7.70 13.06
CA ARG A 77 8.91 8.73 14.10
C ARG A 77 9.08 8.09 15.49
N GLY A 78 10.13 8.47 16.18
CA GLY A 78 10.53 7.89 17.47
C GLY A 78 11.37 6.61 17.35
N GLY A 79 11.77 6.23 16.14
CA GLY A 79 12.59 5.07 15.82
C GLY A 79 11.82 3.90 15.24
N GLN A 80 12.48 3.13 14.38
CA GLN A 80 11.89 2.01 13.64
C GLN A 80 11.26 0.98 14.60
N LYS A 81 12.00 0.54 15.62
CA LYS A 81 11.53 -0.47 16.58
C LYS A 81 10.29 -0.02 17.35
N LYS A 82 10.26 1.25 17.81
CA LYS A 82 9.13 1.79 18.59
C LYS A 82 7.88 1.99 17.74
N SER A 83 8.04 2.38 16.49
CA SER A 83 6.92 2.64 15.56
C SER A 83 6.49 1.41 14.75
N GLY A 84 7.30 0.34 14.74
CA GLY A 84 7.04 -0.90 13.99
C GLY A 84 5.64 -1.49 14.21
N PRO A 85 5.15 -1.64 15.45
CA PRO A 85 3.80 -2.18 15.70
C PRO A 85 2.69 -1.41 14.97
N LYS A 86 2.83 -0.10 14.78
CA LYS A 86 1.85 0.72 14.05
C LYS A 86 1.84 0.44 12.55
N ARG A 87 3.00 0.09 11.97
CA ARG A 87 3.09 -0.32 10.57
C ARG A 87 2.61 -1.75 10.38
N ALA A 88 2.88 -2.64 11.35
CA ALA A 88 2.29 -3.97 11.36
C ALA A 88 0.75 -3.90 11.33
N LEU A 89 0.11 -3.07 12.18
CA LEU A 89 -1.34 -2.84 12.14
C LEU A 89 -1.82 -2.35 10.76
N ALA A 90 -1.08 -1.44 10.12
CA ALA A 90 -1.43 -0.98 8.78
C ALA A 90 -1.29 -2.10 7.74
N ALA A 91 -0.24 -2.92 7.84
CA ALA A 91 -0.04 -4.08 6.99
C ALA A 91 -1.17 -5.11 7.17
N ASP A 92 -1.58 -5.40 8.41
CA ASP A 92 -2.66 -6.34 8.73
C ASP A 92 -4.01 -5.89 8.14
N VAL A 93 -4.32 -4.59 8.20
CA VAL A 93 -5.52 -4.03 7.54
C VAL A 93 -5.44 -4.24 6.02
N GLY A 94 -4.32 -3.90 5.39
CA GLY A 94 -4.11 -4.14 3.97
C GLY A 94 -4.25 -5.61 3.60
N ARG A 95 -3.65 -6.50 4.40
CA ARG A 95 -3.72 -7.95 4.21
C ARG A 95 -5.15 -8.48 4.31
N SER A 96 -5.92 -8.05 5.31
CA SER A 96 -7.32 -8.48 5.48
C SER A 96 -8.20 -8.10 4.29
N VAL A 97 -7.98 -6.93 3.70
CA VAL A 97 -8.69 -6.49 2.49
C VAL A 97 -8.29 -7.35 1.29
N ILE A 98 -7.00 -7.61 1.11
CA ILE A 98 -6.47 -8.48 0.05
C ILE A 98 -7.04 -9.90 0.19
N ASP A 99 -7.04 -10.48 1.39
CA ASP A 99 -7.61 -11.79 1.65
C ASP A 99 -9.11 -11.87 1.28
N SER A 100 -9.85 -10.80 1.57
CA SER A 100 -11.26 -10.71 1.20
C SER A 100 -11.46 -10.68 -0.32
N ILE A 101 -10.59 -9.97 -1.04
CA ILE A 101 -10.61 -9.92 -2.51
C ILE A 101 -10.27 -11.30 -3.09
N ILE A 102 -9.17 -11.92 -2.66
CA ILE A 102 -8.73 -13.25 -3.15
C ILE A 102 -9.80 -14.32 -2.86
N LYS A 103 -10.43 -14.26 -1.69
CA LYS A 103 -11.53 -15.18 -1.35
C LYS A 103 -12.73 -15.06 -2.30
N ALA A 104 -13.05 -13.84 -2.74
CA ALA A 104 -14.15 -13.58 -3.67
C ALA A 104 -13.76 -13.81 -5.13
N GLU A 105 -12.51 -13.55 -5.47
CA GLU A 105 -11.94 -13.62 -6.82
C GLU A 105 -10.53 -14.21 -6.75
N PRO A 106 -10.37 -15.56 -6.79
CA PRO A 106 -9.08 -16.24 -6.60
C PRO A 106 -7.97 -15.85 -7.58
N MET A 107 -8.36 -15.32 -8.77
CA MET A 107 -7.43 -14.84 -9.80
C MET A 107 -7.38 -13.31 -9.87
N ALA A 108 -7.72 -12.63 -8.76
CA ALA A 108 -7.71 -11.17 -8.71
C ALA A 108 -6.33 -10.59 -9.02
N LYS A 109 -6.31 -9.54 -9.83
CA LYS A 109 -5.12 -8.76 -10.13
C LYS A 109 -5.05 -7.60 -9.15
N ILE A 110 -4.12 -7.66 -8.19
CA ILE A 110 -4.03 -6.72 -7.09
C ILE A 110 -2.72 -5.96 -7.18
N PHE A 111 -2.78 -4.63 -7.02
CA PHE A 111 -1.65 -3.74 -6.84
C PHE A 111 -1.75 -3.09 -5.47
N TYR A 112 -0.79 -3.35 -4.60
CA TYR A 112 -0.66 -2.66 -3.32
C TYR A 112 0.51 -1.69 -3.42
N LEU A 113 0.26 -0.39 -3.27
CA LEU A 113 1.28 0.62 -3.54
C LEU A 113 1.22 1.82 -2.58
N GLY A 114 2.35 2.50 -2.45
CA GLY A 114 2.49 3.74 -1.69
C GLY A 114 3.74 3.79 -0.83
N ASP A 115 3.79 4.79 0.07
CA ASP A 115 4.84 4.95 1.08
C ASP A 115 4.54 4.06 2.30
N LEU A 116 5.21 2.91 2.38
CA LEU A 116 5.03 1.96 3.47
C LEU A 116 5.86 2.30 4.71
N ASN A 117 6.73 3.31 4.63
CA ASN A 117 7.65 3.71 5.72
C ASN A 117 8.47 2.54 6.30
N ASP A 118 8.50 1.41 5.60
CA ASP A 118 9.35 0.24 5.86
C ASP A 118 9.94 -0.26 4.54
N ASP A 119 11.12 -0.88 4.63
CA ASP A 119 11.80 -1.45 3.49
C ASP A 119 11.15 -2.80 3.06
N PRO A 120 11.34 -3.25 1.81
CA PRO A 120 10.77 -4.52 1.34
C PRO A 120 11.14 -5.76 2.15
N ILE A 121 12.15 -5.64 3.01
CA ILE A 121 12.67 -6.72 3.85
C ILE A 121 12.18 -6.66 5.30
N ASP A 122 11.48 -5.60 5.70
CA ASP A 122 10.97 -5.45 7.07
C ASP A 122 9.78 -6.39 7.33
N ASP A 123 9.61 -6.80 8.58
CA ASP A 123 8.61 -7.79 8.99
C ASP A 123 7.17 -7.37 8.64
N SER A 124 6.84 -6.06 8.75
CA SER A 124 5.53 -5.54 8.36
C SER A 124 5.19 -5.83 6.89
N VAL A 125 6.19 -5.81 6.00
CA VAL A 125 6.03 -6.07 4.57
C VAL A 125 6.07 -7.56 4.28
N ARG A 126 7.01 -8.31 4.90
CA ARG A 126 7.20 -9.73 4.64
C ARG A 126 6.19 -10.61 5.36
N GLU A 127 5.99 -10.38 6.66
CA GLU A 127 5.21 -11.27 7.52
C GLU A 127 3.75 -10.81 7.63
N ASN A 128 3.51 -9.51 7.90
CA ASN A 128 2.15 -9.00 8.06
C ASN A 128 1.43 -8.85 6.71
N LEU A 129 2.04 -8.19 5.72
CA LEU A 129 1.46 -8.07 4.37
C LEU A 129 1.62 -9.36 3.55
N LYS A 130 2.48 -10.29 3.99
CA LYS A 130 2.82 -11.57 3.33
C LYS A 130 3.39 -11.39 1.93
N SER A 131 4.48 -10.63 1.79
CA SER A 131 5.13 -10.43 0.52
C SER A 131 6.47 -11.16 0.39
N VAL A 132 6.79 -11.60 -0.81
CA VAL A 132 8.06 -12.26 -1.15
C VAL A 132 8.75 -11.57 -2.32
N GLY A 133 10.07 -11.45 -2.24
CA GLY A 133 10.89 -10.77 -3.26
C GLY A 133 11.35 -11.66 -4.42
N LYS A 134 10.91 -12.91 -4.48
CA LYS A 134 11.25 -13.86 -5.53
C LYS A 134 10.03 -14.62 -6.00
N VAL A 135 9.84 -14.72 -7.30
CA VAL A 135 8.70 -15.43 -7.90
C VAL A 135 8.69 -16.91 -7.51
N GLU A 136 9.87 -17.54 -7.36
CA GLU A 136 9.99 -18.94 -6.97
C GLU A 136 9.51 -19.24 -5.54
N LYS A 137 9.28 -18.18 -4.74
CA LYS A 137 8.73 -18.25 -3.37
C LYS A 137 7.28 -17.79 -3.27
N LEU A 138 6.65 -17.53 -4.41
CA LEU A 138 5.26 -17.10 -4.48
C LEU A 138 4.37 -18.33 -4.19
N GLU A 139 3.54 -18.22 -3.19
CA GLU A 139 2.49 -19.16 -2.78
C GLU A 139 1.13 -18.49 -2.97
N GLU A 140 0.04 -19.26 -2.92
CA GLU A 140 -1.32 -18.74 -3.20
C GLU A 140 -1.74 -17.57 -2.31
N ASP A 141 -1.23 -17.50 -1.09
CA ASP A 141 -1.54 -16.45 -0.12
C ASP A 141 -0.48 -15.34 -0.04
N LYS A 142 0.51 -15.34 -0.93
CA LYS A 142 1.60 -14.35 -0.92
C LYS A 142 1.53 -13.39 -2.10
N LEU A 143 2.01 -12.18 -1.86
CA LEU A 143 2.19 -11.16 -2.87
C LEU A 143 3.63 -11.15 -3.35
N PHE A 144 3.86 -10.80 -4.61
CA PHE A 144 5.19 -10.60 -5.14
C PHE A 144 5.63 -9.14 -4.97
N ASN A 145 6.75 -8.92 -4.29
CA ASN A 145 7.34 -7.61 -4.12
C ASN A 145 8.62 -7.45 -4.96
N PRO A 146 8.54 -6.93 -6.19
CA PRO A 146 9.71 -6.71 -7.05
C PRO A 146 10.68 -5.68 -6.46
N MET A 147 10.22 -4.80 -5.57
CA MET A 147 11.05 -3.75 -4.95
C MET A 147 12.16 -4.33 -4.08
N GLU A 148 12.01 -5.56 -3.55
CA GLU A 148 13.08 -6.20 -2.77
C GLU A 148 14.37 -6.37 -3.59
N SER A 149 14.26 -6.62 -4.90
CA SER A 149 15.42 -6.74 -5.78
C SER A 149 16.15 -5.40 -5.98
N PHE A 150 15.40 -4.30 -6.05
CA PHE A 150 15.97 -2.95 -6.15
C PHE A 150 16.63 -2.53 -4.83
N TYR A 151 15.97 -2.79 -3.71
CA TYR A 151 16.53 -2.53 -2.37
C TYR A 151 17.88 -3.23 -2.17
N LYS A 152 17.98 -4.52 -2.54
CA LYS A 152 19.24 -5.29 -2.46
C LYS A 152 20.36 -4.75 -3.35
N LYS A 153 20.04 -3.97 -4.38
CA LYS A 153 21.00 -3.27 -5.25
C LYS A 153 21.34 -1.87 -4.74
N GLY A 154 20.87 -1.49 -3.56
CA GLY A 154 21.08 -0.17 -2.97
C GLY A 154 20.23 0.94 -3.58
N ILE A 155 19.18 0.60 -4.33
CA ILE A 155 18.22 1.57 -4.88
C ILE A 155 17.16 1.86 -3.82
N GLY A 156 16.91 3.13 -3.54
CA GLY A 156 15.92 3.57 -2.58
C GLY A 156 15.15 4.81 -3.04
N THR A 157 14.08 5.12 -2.33
CA THR A 157 13.23 6.30 -2.57
C THR A 157 13.47 7.39 -1.53
N LEU A 158 14.09 7.05 -0.39
CA LEU A 158 14.43 7.97 0.70
C LEU A 158 15.89 7.81 1.13
N GLY A 159 16.69 8.88 0.98
CA GLY A 159 18.03 8.98 1.57
C GLY A 159 17.95 9.51 3.01
N TYR A 160 18.49 8.76 3.97
CA TYR A 160 18.56 9.18 5.37
C TYR A 160 19.81 8.64 6.05
N ARG A 161 20.65 9.52 6.67
CA ARG A 161 21.88 9.17 7.39
C ARG A 161 22.79 8.23 6.59
N ASP A 162 23.18 8.65 5.39
CA ASP A 162 24.07 7.91 4.48
C ASP A 162 23.56 6.53 4.02
N ALA A 163 22.29 6.24 4.24
CA ALA A 163 21.62 5.01 3.78
C ALA A 163 20.42 5.35 2.89
N TRP A 164 20.15 4.46 1.94
CA TRP A 164 18.96 4.49 1.12
C TRP A 164 17.92 3.52 1.65
N ASN A 165 16.70 4.01 1.91
CA ASN A 165 15.53 3.21 2.21
C ASN A 165 14.61 3.20 1.00
N LEU A 166 13.87 2.11 0.80
CA LEU A 166 12.90 1.95 -0.28
C LEU A 166 11.51 1.82 0.30
N PHE A 167 10.92 2.96 0.68
CA PHE A 167 9.63 3.02 1.35
C PHE A 167 8.45 3.08 0.38
N ASP A 168 8.67 3.71 -0.79
CA ASP A 168 7.66 3.74 -1.85
C ASP A 168 7.75 2.43 -2.63
N GLN A 169 6.70 1.61 -2.55
CA GLN A 169 6.70 0.27 -3.10
C GLN A 169 5.47 0.04 -3.99
N ILE A 170 5.62 -0.89 -4.93
CA ILE A 170 4.54 -1.48 -5.73
C ILE A 170 4.67 -2.99 -5.58
N ILE A 171 3.66 -3.60 -4.98
CA ILE A 171 3.56 -5.03 -4.67
C ILE A 171 2.37 -5.61 -5.44
N VAL A 172 2.52 -6.78 -6.02
CA VAL A 172 1.51 -7.42 -6.87
C VAL A 172 1.19 -8.84 -6.44
#